data_2299e3318c776d257169ee5a5b91e5bc
#
_entry.id   2299e3318c776d257169ee5a5b91e5bc
#
_cell.length_a   1.000
_cell.length_b   1.000
_cell.length_c   1.000
_cell.angle_alpha   90.00
_cell.angle_beta   90.00
_cell.angle_gamma   90.00
#
_symmetry.space_group_name_H-M   'P 1'
#
loop_
_entity.id
_entity.type
_entity.pdbx_description
1 polymer ?
#
loop_
_entity_poly.entity_id
_entity_poly.type
_entity_poly.pdbx_seq_one_letter_code
_entity_poly.pdbx_strand_id
1 'polypeptide(L)'
;MRVPFGFFFVWTVSFWLLTYPLATAQQQCADRLTFTPVSQPNQIEWSKFPDFTLPFPVIYGGPRFADTQASPLRHGFSQLVDIKDNEYGSLVQPKQRAVVYYGFATGLNQPWETIESPWGNDLNAYRAKWDGFLSAVAGGQKNAAGLYILPINRLALDIERFLETDTRILKLKQDSSVPETYRKLSDADFVAAYKKAMRNLYAEGLRYIRQHADLTGISVSSYADTPVLNTYLNVPTFTWADWTTNLSRTNYIVQDSTGRGIGGPYYEQLDALSPSDYYYYDYPNPLAQDYLAYLLFQVEVNRAWSNKPVVPWVWLRYHDSSTSFPNFIQPFMAEATAIFPFFSGASGLWLWENPTLTQTRTDVYAAYEHFTHGLYRLSRFADMFQGTYELVIETPARDLMDKQLPVWRGVVKENKILIAAQNPYAADGSKTNLTVRYKSWQQTIELTGREVYLCRFDMGTVTGIEPIMADITAFPNPAQTVLTVSFGRLPGVSTELMLLNTIGQPVVRRGVASTKELLHVGHLPAGLYFLRIQNETGSQTKKIVISR
;
A
#
# COMPACT_ATOMS: atom_id res chain seq x y z
N MET A 1 -89.61 -15.45 41.58
CA MET A 1 -88.49 -16.25 41.08
C MET A 1 -87.43 -15.32 40.47
N ARG A 2 -86.28 -15.18 41.15
CA ARG A 2 -85.17 -14.32 40.70
C ARG A 2 -84.11 -15.22 40.11
N VAL A 3 -83.67 -14.94 38.90
CA VAL A 3 -82.51 -15.56 38.21
C VAL A 3 -81.34 -14.61 38.33
N PRO A 4 -80.15 -15.05 38.76
CA PRO A 4 -78.98 -14.16 38.85
C PRO A 4 -78.24 -14.09 37.53
N PHE A 5 -77.84 -12.86 37.13
CA PHE A 5 -76.96 -12.55 36.04
C PHE A 5 -75.52 -12.84 36.45
N GLY A 6 -74.80 -13.69 35.69
CA GLY A 6 -73.38 -13.91 35.81
C GLY A 6 -72.62 -12.99 34.95
N PHE A 7 -71.66 -12.20 35.51
CA PHE A 7 -70.74 -11.33 34.77
C PHE A 7 -69.53 -12.16 34.32
N PHE A 8 -69.33 -12.27 33.01
CA PHE A 8 -68.07 -12.76 32.43
C PHE A 8 -67.12 -11.59 32.27
N PHE A 9 -65.97 -11.60 32.99
CA PHE A 9 -64.85 -10.70 32.78
C PHE A 9 -63.97 -11.30 31.68
N VAL A 10 -63.91 -10.66 30.51
CA VAL A 10 -62.97 -10.96 29.44
C VAL A 10 -61.70 -10.13 29.67
N TRP A 11 -60.62 -10.80 30.03
CA TRP A 11 -59.29 -10.20 30.11
C TRP A 11 -58.73 -10.09 28.69
N THR A 12 -58.70 -8.87 28.12
CA THR A 12 -57.94 -8.57 26.89
C THR A 12 -56.50 -8.29 27.26
N VAL A 13 -55.60 -9.26 26.95
CA VAL A 13 -54.14 -9.09 27.05
C VAL A 13 -53.72 -8.27 25.83
N SER A 14 -53.47 -6.98 26.01
CA SER A 14 -52.89 -6.10 24.95
C SER A 14 -51.41 -6.40 24.86
N PHE A 15 -51.00 -7.12 23.80
CA PHE A 15 -49.58 -7.26 23.43
C PHE A 15 -49.10 -5.93 22.85
N TRP A 16 -48.35 -5.14 23.62
CA TRP A 16 -47.57 -4.04 23.12
C TRP A 16 -46.35 -4.60 22.37
N LEU A 17 -46.41 -4.64 21.04
CA LEU A 17 -45.22 -4.81 20.20
C LEU A 17 -44.38 -3.56 20.37
N LEU A 18 -43.37 -3.62 21.21
CA LEU A 18 -42.28 -2.65 21.26
C LEU A 18 -41.52 -2.75 19.92
N THR A 19 -41.92 -1.99 18.92
CA THR A 19 -41.12 -1.71 17.77
C THR A 19 -39.96 -0.80 18.22
N TYR A 20 -38.81 -1.42 18.52
CA TYR A 20 -37.57 -0.65 18.63
C TYR A 20 -37.33 0.00 17.27
N PRO A 21 -37.22 1.33 17.17
CA PRO A 21 -36.76 1.94 15.95
C PRO A 21 -35.34 1.39 15.71
N LEU A 22 -35.14 0.68 14.60
CA LEU A 22 -33.80 0.42 14.10
C LEU A 22 -33.13 1.79 13.98
N ALA A 23 -32.20 2.07 14.89
CA ALA A 23 -31.39 3.27 14.83
C ALA A 23 -30.69 3.22 13.47
N THR A 24 -31.14 4.02 12.52
CA THR A 24 -30.46 4.19 11.26
C THR A 24 -29.10 4.77 11.60
N ALA A 25 -28.03 4.02 11.31
CA ALA A 25 -26.66 4.49 11.51
C ALA A 25 -26.53 5.89 10.91
N GLN A 26 -26.15 6.87 11.71
CA GLN A 26 -26.00 8.24 11.25
C GLN A 26 -24.86 8.27 10.22
N GLN A 27 -25.20 8.49 8.97
CA GLN A 27 -24.26 8.57 7.85
C GLN A 27 -23.79 10.00 7.66
N GLN A 28 -22.49 10.19 7.52
CA GLN A 28 -21.89 11.46 7.13
C GLN A 28 -21.00 11.24 5.91
N CYS A 29 -21.39 11.80 4.76
CA CYS A 29 -20.58 11.74 3.55
C CYS A 29 -19.74 13.00 3.39
N ALA A 30 -18.60 12.88 2.71
CA ALA A 30 -17.81 14.03 2.33
C ALA A 30 -18.56 14.84 1.26
N ASP A 31 -18.67 16.13 1.51
CA ASP A 31 -19.25 17.06 0.54
C ASP A 31 -18.44 17.01 -0.75
N ARG A 32 -19.13 16.88 -1.86
CA ARG A 32 -18.55 17.06 -3.18
C ARG A 32 -18.64 18.53 -3.56
N LEU A 33 -17.49 19.14 -3.78
CA LEU A 33 -17.46 20.46 -4.37
C LEU A 33 -17.86 20.35 -5.84
N THR A 34 -18.83 21.16 -6.24
CA THR A 34 -19.14 21.33 -7.67
C THR A 34 -18.20 22.37 -8.24
N PHE A 35 -17.37 21.98 -9.19
CA PHE A 35 -16.47 22.89 -9.89
C PHE A 35 -16.41 22.52 -11.38
N THR A 36 -16.10 23.51 -12.20
CA THR A 36 -15.78 23.29 -13.62
C THR A 36 -14.26 23.12 -13.72
N PRO A 37 -13.75 21.99 -14.18
CA PRO A 37 -12.31 21.78 -14.38
C PRO A 37 -11.74 22.83 -15.34
N VAL A 38 -10.45 23.14 -15.19
CA VAL A 38 -9.74 24.02 -16.12
C VAL A 38 -9.83 23.47 -17.54
N SER A 39 -9.98 24.38 -18.50
CA SER A 39 -9.97 24.08 -19.94
C SER A 39 -8.83 24.78 -20.68
N GLN A 40 -8.15 25.70 -20.00
CA GLN A 40 -6.99 26.40 -20.55
C GLN A 40 -5.69 25.65 -20.22
N PRO A 41 -4.72 25.66 -21.10
CA PRO A 41 -3.43 24.99 -20.86
C PRO A 41 -2.61 25.71 -19.77
N ASN A 42 -1.72 24.94 -19.15
CA ASN A 42 -0.75 25.42 -18.15
C ASN A 42 -1.39 26.15 -16.97
N GLN A 43 -2.54 25.66 -16.51
CA GLN A 43 -3.27 26.19 -15.36
C GLN A 43 -3.74 25.08 -14.43
N ILE A 44 -3.73 25.37 -13.13
CA ILE A 44 -4.41 24.65 -12.08
C ILE A 44 -5.08 25.71 -11.21
N GLU A 45 -6.40 25.72 -11.17
CA GLU A 45 -7.16 26.76 -10.46
C GLU A 45 -7.39 26.36 -9.01
N TRP A 46 -6.41 26.65 -8.16
CA TRP A 46 -6.41 26.30 -6.75
C TRP A 46 -7.52 26.99 -5.95
N SER A 47 -7.95 28.17 -6.35
CA SER A 47 -8.98 28.95 -5.65
C SER A 47 -10.36 28.28 -5.63
N LYS A 48 -10.57 27.24 -6.45
CA LYS A 48 -11.77 26.40 -6.41
C LYS A 48 -11.92 25.60 -5.12
N PHE A 49 -10.82 25.43 -4.39
CA PHE A 49 -10.77 24.62 -3.19
C PHE A 49 -10.47 25.51 -1.97
N PRO A 50 -11.13 25.29 -0.83
CA PRO A 50 -10.72 25.95 0.41
C PRO A 50 -9.36 25.42 0.86
N ASP A 51 -8.67 26.15 1.74
CA ASP A 51 -7.45 25.68 2.39
C ASP A 51 -7.76 24.48 3.28
N PHE A 52 -6.92 23.45 3.21
CA PHE A 52 -7.03 22.25 4.05
C PHE A 52 -5.67 21.57 4.26
N THR A 53 -5.59 20.74 5.30
CA THR A 53 -4.41 19.92 5.60
C THR A 53 -4.81 18.46 5.78
N LEU A 54 -3.82 17.57 5.65
CA LEU A 54 -3.96 16.13 5.85
C LEU A 54 -3.06 15.65 6.99
N PRO A 55 -3.40 14.57 7.69
CA PRO A 55 -2.60 14.04 8.80
C PRO A 55 -1.38 13.22 8.33
N PHE A 56 -1.19 13.05 7.04
CA PHE A 56 -0.11 12.32 6.40
C PHE A 56 0.51 13.15 5.26
N PRO A 57 1.78 12.91 4.90
CA PRO A 57 2.44 13.66 3.86
C PRO A 57 1.90 13.31 2.46
N VAL A 58 1.63 14.34 1.67
CA VAL A 58 1.43 14.25 0.23
C VAL A 58 2.47 15.17 -0.41
N ILE A 59 3.39 14.59 -1.19
CA ILE A 59 4.51 15.31 -1.80
C ILE A 59 4.10 15.74 -3.21
N TYR A 60 4.30 17.01 -3.54
CA TYR A 60 3.93 17.59 -4.82
C TYR A 60 5.15 17.72 -5.74
N GLY A 61 5.25 16.84 -6.73
CA GLY A 61 6.20 16.90 -7.84
C GLY A 61 5.59 17.40 -9.16
N GLY A 62 4.38 17.98 -9.09
CA GLY A 62 3.65 18.46 -10.25
C GLY A 62 4.13 19.82 -10.77
N PRO A 63 3.53 20.32 -11.86
CA PRO A 63 3.87 21.61 -12.45
C PRO A 63 3.56 22.77 -11.51
N ARG A 64 4.38 23.80 -11.56
CA ARG A 64 4.20 25.05 -10.84
C ARG A 64 4.20 26.20 -11.85
N PHE A 65 3.05 26.83 -12.01
CA PHE A 65 2.90 28.01 -12.85
C PHE A 65 3.09 29.28 -11.99
N ALA A 66 3.34 30.44 -12.61
CA ALA A 66 3.79 31.65 -11.93
C ALA A 66 2.96 32.08 -10.69
N ASP A 67 1.67 31.81 -10.69
CA ASP A 67 0.72 32.15 -9.61
C ASP A 67 0.48 31.03 -8.61
N THR A 68 1.10 29.87 -8.78
CA THR A 68 0.76 28.65 -8.02
C THR A 68 1.87 28.13 -7.11
N GLN A 69 2.95 28.90 -6.91
CA GLN A 69 4.19 28.41 -6.29
C GLN A 69 4.00 27.72 -4.93
N ALA A 70 3.27 28.35 -4.01
CA ALA A 70 2.99 27.80 -2.69
C ALA A 70 1.55 27.23 -2.56
N SER A 71 0.74 27.33 -3.59
CA SER A 71 -0.67 26.92 -3.57
C SER A 71 -0.88 25.45 -3.21
N PRO A 72 -0.05 24.48 -3.67
CA PRO A 72 -0.18 23.10 -3.24
C PRO A 72 -0.11 22.93 -1.72
N LEU A 73 0.75 23.70 -1.01
CA LEU A 73 0.91 23.62 0.44
C LEU A 73 -0.35 24.05 1.22
N ARG A 74 -1.21 24.83 0.61
CA ARG A 74 -2.51 25.22 1.17
C ARG A 74 -3.61 24.19 0.87
N HIS A 75 -3.38 23.27 -0.06
CA HIS A 75 -4.35 22.33 -0.59
C HIS A 75 -3.94 20.87 -0.39
N GLY A 76 -3.54 20.53 0.84
CA GLY A 76 -3.31 19.16 1.28
C GLY A 76 -1.92 18.59 1.00
N PHE A 77 -1.08 19.27 0.22
CA PHE A 77 0.30 18.86 0.04
C PHE A 77 1.18 19.39 1.18
N SER A 78 2.15 18.60 1.58
CA SER A 78 3.03 18.92 2.71
C SER A 78 4.44 19.33 2.29
N GLN A 79 4.87 18.90 1.11
CA GLN A 79 6.18 19.22 0.53
C GLN A 79 6.07 19.51 -0.98
N LEU A 80 6.98 20.38 -1.46
CA LEU A 80 7.21 20.62 -2.88
C LEU A 80 8.56 20.06 -3.30
N VAL A 81 8.61 19.43 -4.47
CA VAL A 81 9.83 18.79 -4.99
C VAL A 81 10.69 19.82 -5.72
N ASP A 82 12.02 19.72 -5.54
CA ASP A 82 13.05 20.45 -6.29
C ASP A 82 12.85 21.98 -6.28
N ILE A 83 12.55 22.53 -5.11
CA ILE A 83 12.45 23.98 -4.92
C ILE A 83 13.84 24.59 -4.86
N LYS A 84 14.07 25.58 -5.72
CA LYS A 84 15.28 26.41 -5.71
C LYS A 84 15.11 27.60 -4.77
N ASP A 85 16.09 27.82 -3.90
CA ASP A 85 16.03 28.85 -2.87
C ASP A 85 15.87 30.26 -3.41
N ASN A 86 16.51 30.57 -4.52
CA ASN A 86 16.43 31.87 -5.19
C ASN A 86 15.06 32.15 -5.83
N GLU A 87 14.24 31.11 -6.04
CA GLU A 87 12.92 31.27 -6.64
C GLU A 87 11.82 31.36 -5.59
N TYR A 88 11.90 30.56 -4.50
CA TYR A 88 10.77 30.33 -3.58
C TYR A 88 11.18 30.29 -2.11
N GLY A 89 12.43 30.58 -1.76
CA GLY A 89 12.96 30.39 -0.40
C GLY A 89 12.18 31.09 0.71
N SER A 90 11.52 32.22 0.41
CA SER A 90 10.66 32.92 1.37
C SER A 90 9.27 32.29 1.53
N LEU A 91 8.80 31.52 0.55
CA LEU A 91 7.46 30.92 0.52
C LEU A 91 7.44 29.48 1.01
N VAL A 92 8.54 28.76 0.85
CA VAL A 92 8.64 27.31 1.13
C VAL A 92 9.73 27.07 2.16
N GLN A 93 9.34 26.72 3.37
CA GLN A 93 10.27 26.42 4.46
C GLN A 93 11.03 25.10 4.19
N PRO A 94 12.24 24.90 4.76
CA PRO A 94 13.02 23.67 4.55
C PRO A 94 12.22 22.38 4.79
N LYS A 95 11.43 22.32 5.89
CA LYS A 95 10.58 21.17 6.22
C LYS A 95 9.41 20.92 5.26
N GLN A 96 9.20 21.81 4.28
CA GLN A 96 8.19 21.70 3.23
C GLN A 96 8.81 21.37 1.87
N ARG A 97 10.05 20.91 1.86
CA ARG A 97 10.81 20.64 0.64
C ARG A 97 11.17 19.16 0.53
N ALA A 98 11.13 18.66 -0.70
CA ALA A 98 11.61 17.36 -1.10
C ALA A 98 12.61 17.50 -2.26
N VAL A 99 13.53 16.56 -2.37
CA VAL A 99 14.46 16.47 -3.51
C VAL A 99 14.44 15.06 -4.07
N VAL A 100 14.49 14.96 -5.39
CA VAL A 100 14.70 13.71 -6.11
C VAL A 100 16.11 13.71 -6.70
N TYR A 101 16.87 12.66 -6.46
CA TYR A 101 18.06 12.35 -7.23
C TYR A 101 17.65 11.54 -8.45
N TYR A 102 17.73 12.14 -9.62
CA TYR A 102 17.48 11.47 -10.89
C TYR A 102 18.76 10.80 -11.37
N GLY A 103 18.91 9.51 -11.08
CA GLY A 103 20.08 8.74 -11.45
C GLY A 103 19.72 7.60 -12.39
N PHE A 104 19.38 7.93 -13.64
CA PHE A 104 19.20 6.89 -14.65
C PHE A 104 20.52 6.13 -14.89
N ALA A 105 20.41 4.85 -15.23
CA ALA A 105 21.51 3.94 -15.47
C ALA A 105 22.43 4.29 -16.66
N THR A 106 22.72 5.57 -16.89
CA THR A 106 23.45 6.07 -18.06
C THR A 106 24.63 6.98 -17.75
N GLY A 107 24.88 7.32 -16.49
CA GLY A 107 25.91 8.27 -16.10
C GLY A 107 27.30 7.65 -15.98
N LEU A 108 28.35 8.38 -16.35
CA LEU A 108 29.73 8.02 -16.00
C LEU A 108 29.91 8.09 -14.47
N ASN A 109 30.72 7.19 -13.92
CA ASN A 109 30.95 7.05 -12.48
C ASN A 109 29.67 6.75 -11.67
N GLN A 110 28.73 6.05 -12.29
CA GLN A 110 27.54 5.48 -11.67
C GLN A 110 27.54 3.97 -11.94
N PRO A 111 28.47 3.23 -11.31
CA PRO A 111 28.77 1.86 -11.72
C PRO A 111 27.58 0.91 -11.65
N TRP A 112 26.71 1.08 -10.67
CA TRP A 112 25.54 0.23 -10.49
C TRP A 112 24.33 0.66 -11.35
N GLU A 113 24.41 1.82 -11.98
CA GLU A 113 23.39 2.30 -12.91
C GLU A 113 23.71 1.89 -14.36
N THR A 114 24.99 1.79 -14.72
CA THR A 114 25.43 1.61 -16.11
C THR A 114 26.12 0.29 -16.41
N ILE A 115 26.65 -0.38 -15.39
CA ILE A 115 27.50 -1.56 -15.53
C ILE A 115 26.75 -2.80 -15.13
N GLU A 116 26.85 -3.86 -15.92
CA GLU A 116 26.25 -5.15 -15.62
C GLU A 116 27.01 -5.90 -14.53
N SER A 117 28.35 -5.70 -14.44
CA SER A 117 29.17 -6.33 -13.41
C SER A 117 29.23 -5.48 -12.13
N PRO A 118 28.96 -6.06 -10.95
CA PRO A 118 29.13 -5.34 -9.68
C PRO A 118 30.58 -5.23 -9.23
N TRP A 119 31.51 -5.82 -9.95
CA TRP A 119 32.93 -5.87 -9.59
C TRP A 119 33.77 -4.95 -10.49
N GLY A 120 34.92 -4.51 -9.96
CA GLY A 120 35.87 -3.68 -10.73
C GLY A 120 35.45 -2.23 -10.89
N ASN A 121 34.47 -1.75 -10.12
CA ASN A 121 33.99 -0.36 -10.20
C ASN A 121 34.89 0.60 -9.43
N ASP A 122 35.07 1.82 -9.95
CA ASP A 122 35.73 2.92 -9.22
C ASP A 122 34.77 3.54 -8.20
N LEU A 123 34.79 3.00 -6.98
CA LEU A 123 33.95 3.49 -5.90
C LEU A 123 34.33 4.90 -5.43
N ASN A 124 35.58 5.36 -5.67
CA ASN A 124 35.96 6.72 -5.28
C ASN A 124 35.34 7.75 -6.22
N ALA A 125 35.38 7.48 -7.53
CA ALA A 125 34.68 8.31 -8.51
C ALA A 125 33.17 8.32 -8.27
N TYR A 126 32.61 7.18 -7.90
CA TYR A 126 31.19 7.06 -7.54
C TYR A 126 30.82 7.88 -6.30
N ARG A 127 31.61 7.79 -5.21
CA ARG A 127 31.44 8.57 -3.98
C ARG A 127 31.56 10.08 -4.23
N ALA A 128 32.52 10.48 -5.06
CA ALA A 128 32.68 11.90 -5.43
C ALA A 128 31.42 12.46 -6.12
N LYS A 129 30.69 11.65 -6.87
CA LYS A 129 29.42 12.06 -7.48
C LYS A 129 28.34 12.30 -6.42
N TRP A 130 28.24 11.43 -5.42
CA TRP A 130 27.34 11.61 -4.27
C TRP A 130 27.72 12.83 -3.43
N ASP A 131 29.02 13.09 -3.23
CA ASP A 131 29.49 14.31 -2.55
C ASP A 131 29.06 15.58 -3.29
N GLY A 132 29.23 15.58 -4.63
CA GLY A 132 28.76 16.67 -5.49
C GLY A 132 27.25 16.91 -5.39
N PHE A 133 26.45 15.85 -5.37
CA PHE A 133 25.00 15.95 -5.18
C PHE A 133 24.64 16.53 -3.81
N LEU A 134 25.22 16.01 -2.72
CA LEU A 134 24.96 16.52 -1.37
C LEU A 134 25.39 17.99 -1.24
N SER A 135 26.56 18.34 -1.79
CA SER A 135 27.05 19.72 -1.82
C SER A 135 26.10 20.66 -2.55
N ALA A 136 25.58 20.23 -3.70
CA ALA A 136 24.64 21.02 -4.49
C ALA A 136 23.32 21.25 -3.75
N VAL A 137 22.75 20.21 -3.14
CA VAL A 137 21.49 20.32 -2.36
C VAL A 137 21.68 21.19 -1.11
N ALA A 138 22.82 21.04 -0.44
CA ALA A 138 23.14 21.81 0.77
C ALA A 138 23.60 23.26 0.48
N GLY A 139 23.82 23.64 -0.79
CA GLY A 139 24.50 24.90 -1.11
C GLY A 139 25.90 25.01 -0.48
N GLY A 140 26.59 23.88 -0.30
CA GLY A 140 27.87 23.77 0.36
C GLY A 140 27.85 23.89 1.89
N GLN A 141 26.70 24.06 2.51
CA GLN A 141 26.58 24.24 3.97
C GLN A 141 26.83 22.94 4.74
N LYS A 142 27.65 23.03 5.79
CA LYS A 142 27.94 21.90 6.70
C LYS A 142 27.77 22.32 8.16
N ASN A 143 27.36 21.36 8.99
CA ASN A 143 27.31 21.55 10.44
C ASN A 143 28.72 21.43 11.10
N ALA A 144 28.78 21.60 12.41
CA ALA A 144 30.04 21.51 13.16
C ALA A 144 30.71 20.12 13.09
N ALA A 145 29.97 19.08 12.81
CA ALA A 145 30.48 17.72 12.59
C ALA A 145 30.97 17.48 11.13
N GLY A 146 30.89 18.48 10.26
CA GLY A 146 31.28 18.39 8.86
C GLY A 146 30.23 17.72 7.96
N LEU A 147 29.00 17.47 8.45
CA LEU A 147 27.92 16.88 7.69
C LEU A 147 27.17 17.96 6.91
N TYR A 148 26.78 17.66 5.66
CA TYR A 148 25.96 18.54 4.85
C TYR A 148 24.59 18.80 5.50
N ILE A 149 24.19 20.07 5.59
CA ILE A 149 22.88 20.51 6.08
C ILE A 149 21.94 20.61 4.87
N LEU A 150 21.04 19.65 4.73
CA LEU A 150 20.11 19.63 3.61
C LEU A 150 18.84 20.41 3.97
N PRO A 151 18.45 21.46 3.21
CA PRO A 151 17.26 22.26 3.49
C PRO A 151 15.97 21.56 3.00
N ILE A 152 15.81 20.30 3.36
CA ILE A 152 14.71 19.41 2.93
C ILE A 152 14.26 18.53 4.09
N ASN A 153 13.13 17.85 3.95
CA ASN A 153 12.75 16.77 4.86
C ASN A 153 12.39 15.45 4.15
N ARG A 154 12.47 15.43 2.81
CA ARG A 154 12.31 14.21 2.01
C ARG A 154 13.41 14.14 0.95
N LEU A 155 14.06 13.00 0.88
CA LEU A 155 15.01 12.66 -0.16
C LEU A 155 14.57 11.37 -0.82
N ALA A 156 14.31 11.39 -2.10
CA ALA A 156 14.05 10.20 -2.88
C ALA A 156 15.20 9.97 -3.88
N LEU A 157 15.59 8.74 -4.05
CA LEU A 157 16.49 8.31 -5.11
C LEU A 157 15.63 7.71 -6.23
N ASP A 158 15.83 8.18 -7.43
CA ASP A 158 15.23 7.66 -8.65
C ASP A 158 16.33 7.03 -9.50
N ILE A 159 16.65 5.77 -9.14
CA ILE A 159 17.72 5.00 -9.76
C ILE A 159 17.09 3.83 -10.48
N GLU A 160 16.75 4.03 -11.73
CA GLU A 160 16.05 3.04 -12.53
C GLU A 160 17.03 2.05 -13.15
N ARG A 161 17.13 0.86 -12.59
CA ARG A 161 17.90 -0.23 -13.17
C ARG A 161 17.02 -1.46 -13.36
N PHE A 162 17.13 -2.07 -14.53
CA PHE A 162 16.56 -3.40 -14.75
C PHE A 162 17.31 -4.45 -13.91
N LEU A 163 16.59 -5.19 -13.10
CA LEU A 163 17.14 -6.31 -12.35
C LEU A 163 17.44 -7.46 -13.31
N GLU A 164 18.66 -7.97 -13.24
CA GLU A 164 19.09 -9.05 -14.10
C GLU A 164 18.44 -10.38 -13.69
N THR A 165 17.98 -11.14 -14.68
CA THR A 165 17.54 -12.52 -14.48
C THR A 165 18.72 -13.43 -14.23
N ASP A 166 18.52 -14.55 -13.53
CA ASP A 166 19.59 -15.52 -13.28
C ASP A 166 20.26 -16.00 -14.58
N THR A 167 19.48 -16.18 -15.65
CA THR A 167 20.00 -16.54 -16.97
C THR A 167 20.94 -15.47 -17.55
N ARG A 168 20.61 -14.20 -17.36
CA ARG A 168 21.45 -13.10 -17.84
C ARG A 168 22.70 -12.94 -16.97
N ILE A 169 22.55 -13.07 -15.65
CA ILE A 169 23.68 -13.08 -14.71
C ILE A 169 24.69 -14.16 -15.11
N LEU A 170 24.24 -15.37 -15.41
CA LEU A 170 25.11 -16.47 -15.82
C LEU A 170 25.91 -16.19 -17.11
N LYS A 171 25.38 -15.39 -18.03
CA LYS A 171 26.14 -14.97 -19.23
C LYS A 171 27.37 -14.13 -18.87
N LEU A 172 27.28 -13.31 -17.81
CA LEU A 172 28.41 -12.49 -17.33
C LEU A 172 29.57 -13.34 -16.79
N LYS A 173 29.36 -14.61 -16.48
CA LYS A 173 30.41 -15.52 -15.98
C LYS A 173 31.54 -15.67 -16.99
N GLN A 174 31.31 -15.41 -18.27
CA GLN A 174 32.30 -15.48 -19.34
C GLN A 174 32.98 -14.11 -19.60
N ASP A 175 32.51 -13.05 -18.97
CA ASP A 175 33.05 -11.70 -19.18
C ASP A 175 34.37 -11.51 -18.43
N SER A 176 35.34 -10.91 -19.12
CA SER A 176 36.67 -10.63 -18.56
C SER A 176 36.65 -9.60 -17.42
N SER A 177 35.64 -8.76 -17.33
CA SER A 177 35.43 -7.80 -16.24
C SER A 177 35.07 -8.49 -14.92
N VAL A 178 34.63 -9.75 -14.97
CA VAL A 178 34.34 -10.54 -13.77
C VAL A 178 35.61 -11.17 -13.26
N PRO A 179 36.00 -10.97 -11.97
CA PRO A 179 37.19 -11.58 -11.41
C PRO A 179 37.16 -13.10 -11.50
N GLU A 180 38.34 -13.70 -11.82
CA GLU A 180 38.46 -15.14 -12.05
C GLU A 180 37.95 -15.99 -10.88
N THR A 181 38.15 -15.51 -9.65
CA THR A 181 37.67 -16.19 -8.43
C THR A 181 36.16 -16.42 -8.44
N TYR A 182 35.37 -15.46 -9.00
CA TYR A 182 33.94 -15.62 -9.14
C TYR A 182 33.56 -16.47 -10.36
N ARG A 183 34.30 -16.34 -11.46
CA ARG A 183 34.06 -17.16 -12.66
C ARG A 183 34.20 -18.65 -12.44
N LYS A 184 35.02 -19.05 -11.45
CA LYS A 184 35.26 -20.47 -11.06
C LYS A 184 34.18 -21.05 -10.13
N LEU A 185 33.24 -20.24 -9.62
CA LEU A 185 32.16 -20.73 -8.76
C LEU A 185 31.20 -21.62 -9.55
N SER A 186 30.41 -22.44 -8.84
CA SER A 186 29.25 -23.10 -9.44
C SER A 186 28.27 -22.04 -9.96
N ASP A 187 27.34 -22.42 -10.83
CA ASP A 187 26.37 -21.46 -11.37
C ASP A 187 25.48 -20.85 -10.27
N ALA A 188 25.03 -21.68 -9.34
CA ALA A 188 24.23 -21.22 -8.20
C ALA A 188 25.02 -20.26 -7.30
N ASP A 189 26.28 -20.61 -6.96
CA ASP A 189 27.13 -19.77 -6.13
C ASP A 189 27.52 -18.46 -6.84
N PHE A 190 27.70 -18.49 -8.16
CA PHE A 190 27.97 -17.29 -8.96
C PHE A 190 26.78 -16.32 -8.92
N VAL A 191 25.56 -16.81 -9.16
CA VAL A 191 24.35 -15.99 -9.08
C VAL A 191 24.18 -15.41 -7.68
N ALA A 192 24.39 -16.20 -6.63
CA ALA A 192 24.31 -15.73 -5.25
C ALA A 192 25.37 -14.65 -4.95
N ALA A 193 26.61 -14.83 -5.41
CA ALA A 193 27.70 -13.86 -5.26
C ALA A 193 27.40 -12.57 -6.01
N TYR A 194 26.89 -12.66 -7.24
CA TYR A 194 26.46 -11.50 -8.03
C TYR A 194 25.40 -10.68 -7.29
N LYS A 195 24.30 -11.33 -6.89
CA LYS A 195 23.19 -10.65 -6.19
C LYS A 195 23.66 -10.02 -4.88
N LYS A 196 24.56 -10.68 -4.14
CA LYS A 196 25.16 -10.12 -2.92
C LYS A 196 26.03 -8.89 -3.23
N ALA A 197 26.89 -8.96 -4.24
CA ALA A 197 27.74 -7.85 -4.65
C ALA A 197 26.92 -6.66 -5.14
N MET A 198 25.87 -6.91 -5.92
CA MET A 198 24.95 -5.88 -6.41
C MET A 198 24.20 -5.18 -5.28
N ARG A 199 23.66 -5.93 -4.28
CA ARG A 199 23.05 -5.32 -3.08
C ARG A 199 24.00 -4.37 -2.35
N ASN A 200 25.27 -4.75 -2.22
CA ASN A 200 26.27 -3.92 -1.56
C ASN A 200 26.60 -2.67 -2.37
N LEU A 201 26.69 -2.80 -3.69
CA LEU A 201 26.98 -1.70 -4.61
C LEU A 201 25.85 -0.66 -4.62
N TYR A 202 24.60 -1.12 -4.69
CA TYR A 202 23.42 -0.24 -4.55
C TYR A 202 23.40 0.48 -3.21
N ALA A 203 23.73 -0.21 -2.13
CA ALA A 203 23.76 0.39 -0.79
C ALA A 203 24.86 1.46 -0.62
N GLU A 204 25.85 1.50 -1.49
CA GLU A 204 27.02 2.40 -1.32
C GLU A 204 26.61 3.87 -1.36
N GLY A 205 25.76 4.26 -2.32
CA GLY A 205 25.28 5.64 -2.42
C GLY A 205 24.50 6.08 -1.19
N LEU A 206 23.57 5.23 -0.72
CA LEU A 206 22.78 5.51 0.48
C LEU A 206 23.63 5.58 1.74
N ARG A 207 24.63 4.69 1.88
CA ARG A 207 25.59 4.74 3.00
C ARG A 207 26.38 6.04 2.96
N TYR A 208 26.85 6.45 1.78
CA TYR A 208 27.57 7.70 1.63
C TYR A 208 26.72 8.89 2.09
N ILE A 209 25.46 8.98 1.67
CA ILE A 209 24.52 10.01 2.10
C ILE A 209 24.39 10.01 3.63
N ARG A 210 24.15 8.84 4.26
CA ARG A 210 23.98 8.73 5.71
C ARG A 210 25.23 9.06 6.51
N GLN A 211 26.40 8.91 5.94
CA GLN A 211 27.68 9.22 6.57
C GLN A 211 28.08 10.71 6.43
N HIS A 212 27.58 11.41 5.41
CA HIS A 212 28.05 12.74 5.05
C HIS A 212 26.97 13.83 5.14
N ALA A 213 25.70 13.47 5.35
CA ALA A 213 24.61 14.43 5.55
C ALA A 213 23.97 14.32 6.93
N ASP A 214 23.55 15.45 7.47
CA ASP A 214 22.69 15.49 8.63
C ASP A 214 21.25 15.15 8.20
N LEU A 215 20.82 13.96 8.50
CA LEU A 215 19.50 13.44 8.12
C LEU A 215 18.46 13.59 9.23
N THR A 216 18.72 14.39 10.24
CA THR A 216 17.75 14.65 11.31
C THR A 216 16.45 15.25 10.74
N GLY A 217 15.35 14.52 10.89
CA GLY A 217 14.04 14.92 10.33
C GLY A 217 13.90 14.76 8.82
N ILE A 218 14.84 14.08 8.15
CA ILE A 218 14.80 13.78 6.73
C ILE A 218 14.52 12.30 6.53
N SER A 219 13.46 11.98 5.79
CA SER A 219 13.15 10.61 5.37
C SER A 219 13.75 10.32 4.00
N VAL A 220 14.46 9.20 3.90
CA VAL A 220 15.11 8.72 2.67
C VAL A 220 14.35 7.54 2.10
N SER A 221 14.01 7.59 0.82
CA SER A 221 13.38 6.51 0.07
C SER A 221 14.02 6.33 -1.30
N SER A 222 13.66 5.26 -2.00
CA SER A 222 14.07 5.04 -3.38
C SER A 222 12.84 4.63 -4.21
N TYR A 223 12.69 5.26 -5.38
CA TYR A 223 11.62 4.94 -6.31
C TYR A 223 11.73 3.49 -6.79
N ALA A 224 10.64 2.77 -6.77
CA ALA A 224 10.46 1.39 -7.21
C ALA A 224 11.34 0.32 -6.53
N ASP A 225 12.29 0.66 -5.68
CA ASP A 225 13.12 -0.32 -4.95
C ASP A 225 12.39 -0.90 -3.74
N THR A 226 11.32 -1.62 -4.00
CA THR A 226 10.43 -2.22 -3.01
C THR A 226 10.49 -3.74 -3.06
N PRO A 227 10.00 -4.47 -2.05
CA PRO A 227 9.91 -5.93 -2.07
C PRO A 227 9.22 -6.47 -3.32
N VAL A 228 8.08 -5.91 -3.71
CA VAL A 228 7.41 -6.28 -4.96
C VAL A 228 7.45 -5.08 -5.89
N LEU A 229 8.07 -5.29 -7.05
CA LEU A 229 8.20 -4.27 -8.09
C LEU A 229 6.87 -4.06 -8.83
N ASN A 230 6.83 -2.99 -9.65
CA ASN A 230 5.73 -2.77 -10.57
C ASN A 230 5.53 -3.96 -11.50
N THR A 231 4.37 -4.61 -11.39
CA THR A 231 4.09 -5.88 -12.08
C THR A 231 2.68 -5.90 -12.68
N TYR A 232 2.16 -4.77 -13.12
CA TYR A 232 0.76 -4.59 -13.55
C TYR A 232 0.18 -5.79 -14.31
N LEU A 233 0.86 -6.26 -15.37
CA LEU A 233 0.40 -7.36 -16.21
C LEU A 233 0.50 -8.74 -15.53
N ASN A 234 1.36 -8.89 -14.54
CA ASN A 234 1.64 -10.18 -13.91
C ASN A 234 0.86 -10.41 -12.62
N VAL A 235 0.18 -9.40 -12.10
CA VAL A 235 -0.52 -9.48 -10.82
C VAL A 235 -1.52 -10.64 -10.79
N PRO A 236 -2.42 -10.82 -11.78
CA PRO A 236 -3.38 -11.93 -11.78
C PRO A 236 -2.74 -13.31 -12.00
N THR A 237 -1.49 -13.39 -12.48
CA THR A 237 -0.81 -14.66 -12.77
C THR A 237 -0.54 -15.47 -11.51
N PHE A 238 -0.40 -14.81 -10.36
CA PHE A 238 -0.05 -15.44 -9.09
C PHE A 238 -1.13 -15.17 -8.04
N THR A 239 -1.26 -16.07 -7.07
CA THR A 239 -2.18 -15.90 -5.94
C THR A 239 -1.66 -14.84 -4.96
N TRP A 240 -2.54 -14.32 -4.09
CA TRP A 240 -2.12 -13.44 -3.01
C TRP A 240 -1.06 -14.10 -2.11
N ALA A 241 -1.23 -15.40 -1.81
CA ALA A 241 -0.25 -16.16 -1.03
C ALA A 241 1.11 -16.21 -1.72
N ASP A 242 1.15 -16.45 -3.05
CA ASP A 242 2.42 -16.44 -3.80
C ASP A 242 3.11 -15.09 -3.71
N TRP A 243 2.35 -13.99 -3.86
CA TRP A 243 2.89 -12.64 -3.79
C TRP A 243 3.44 -12.27 -2.40
N THR A 244 2.87 -12.83 -1.32
CA THR A 244 3.21 -12.42 0.05
C THR A 244 4.05 -13.43 0.82
N THR A 245 4.30 -14.62 0.28
CA THR A 245 5.09 -15.66 0.96
C THR A 245 6.21 -16.26 0.10
N ASN A 246 6.15 -16.09 -1.22
CA ASN A 246 7.17 -16.63 -2.13
C ASN A 246 8.26 -15.58 -2.38
N LEU A 247 9.41 -15.74 -1.71
CA LEU A 247 10.53 -14.81 -1.82
C LEU A 247 11.08 -14.66 -3.24
N SER A 248 10.87 -15.65 -4.13
CA SER A 248 11.29 -15.54 -5.54
C SER A 248 10.50 -14.48 -6.33
N ARG A 249 9.40 -13.95 -5.76
CA ARG A 249 8.61 -12.85 -6.32
C ARG A 249 9.10 -11.49 -5.87
N THR A 250 10.09 -11.45 -5.00
CA THR A 250 10.60 -10.18 -4.46
C THR A 250 11.87 -9.73 -5.19
N ASN A 251 12.08 -8.43 -5.14
CA ASN A 251 13.30 -7.78 -5.62
C ASN A 251 14.50 -8.22 -4.79
N TYR A 252 15.48 -8.84 -5.41
CA TYR A 252 16.65 -9.33 -4.71
C TYR A 252 17.53 -8.22 -4.09
N ILE A 253 17.40 -6.97 -4.56
CA ILE A 253 18.14 -5.83 -4.00
C ILE A 253 17.74 -5.55 -2.54
N VAL A 254 16.48 -5.77 -2.20
CA VAL A 254 15.96 -5.58 -0.83
C VAL A 254 15.85 -6.87 -0.03
N GLN A 255 16.44 -7.98 -0.52
CA GLN A 255 16.55 -9.22 0.26
C GLN A 255 17.71 -9.14 1.24
N ASP A 256 17.62 -9.88 2.35
CA ASP A 256 18.70 -10.01 3.32
C ASP A 256 19.94 -10.70 2.73
N SER A 257 21.04 -10.70 3.47
CA SER A 257 22.31 -11.27 3.01
C SER A 257 22.26 -12.77 2.78
N THR A 258 21.27 -13.46 3.35
CA THR A 258 21.08 -14.91 3.21
C THR A 258 20.09 -15.25 2.10
N GLY A 259 19.36 -14.27 1.55
CA GLY A 259 18.29 -14.46 0.56
C GLY A 259 17.09 -15.22 1.11
N ARG A 260 16.81 -15.11 2.42
CA ARG A 260 15.70 -15.81 3.10
C ARG A 260 14.55 -14.89 3.52
N GLY A 261 14.73 -13.60 3.41
CA GLY A 261 13.73 -12.60 3.79
C GLY A 261 14.02 -11.24 3.19
N ILE A 262 13.19 -10.26 3.54
CA ILE A 262 13.41 -8.85 3.21
C ILE A 262 14.32 -8.23 4.25
N GLY A 263 15.31 -7.46 3.80
CA GLY A 263 16.35 -6.87 4.65
C GLY A 263 17.59 -6.49 3.86
N GLY A 264 18.74 -6.48 4.55
CA GLY A 264 20.06 -6.31 3.94
C GLY A 264 20.48 -4.86 3.70
N PRO A 265 21.70 -4.69 3.15
CA PRO A 265 22.42 -3.43 3.24
C PRO A 265 21.76 -2.26 2.52
N TYR A 266 20.98 -2.52 1.48
CA TYR A 266 20.24 -1.48 0.78
C TYR A 266 18.92 -1.14 1.50
N TYR A 267 18.12 -2.17 1.78
CA TYR A 267 16.84 -2.01 2.46
C TYR A 267 16.96 -1.28 3.80
N GLU A 268 18.00 -1.58 4.58
CA GLU A 268 18.23 -0.97 5.89
C GLU A 268 18.50 0.53 5.82
N GLN A 269 18.97 1.04 4.68
CA GLN A 269 19.20 2.48 4.47
C GLN A 269 17.92 3.26 4.11
N LEU A 270 16.85 2.59 3.76
CA LEU A 270 15.58 3.24 3.42
C LEU A 270 14.76 3.50 4.69
N ASP A 271 14.12 4.66 4.78
CA ASP A 271 13.16 4.98 5.85
C ASP A 271 11.72 4.66 5.41
N ALA A 272 11.46 4.62 4.11
CA ALA A 272 10.17 4.31 3.52
C ALA A 272 10.33 3.53 2.21
N LEU A 273 9.31 2.78 1.84
CA LEU A 273 9.17 2.10 0.55
C LEU A 273 8.35 2.98 -0.40
N SER A 274 8.80 3.12 -1.63
CA SER A 274 8.17 3.98 -2.63
C SER A 274 7.85 3.18 -3.90
N PRO A 275 6.78 2.35 -3.89
CA PRO A 275 6.38 1.61 -5.08
C PRO A 275 5.92 2.55 -6.20
N SER A 276 6.11 2.11 -7.45
CA SER A 276 5.60 2.77 -8.64
C SER A 276 4.15 2.35 -8.88
N ASP A 277 3.23 3.31 -8.79
CA ASP A 277 1.79 3.10 -8.97
C ASP A 277 1.27 3.86 -10.19
N TYR A 278 1.99 3.73 -11.32
CA TYR A 278 1.63 4.38 -12.58
C TYR A 278 0.71 3.49 -13.40
N TYR A 279 -0.26 4.09 -14.11
CA TYR A 279 -1.26 3.40 -14.90
C TYR A 279 -0.81 3.19 -16.34
N TYR A 280 -1.22 2.05 -16.94
CA TYR A 280 -0.81 1.66 -18.29
C TYR A 280 -1.95 1.68 -19.31
N TYR A 281 -3.20 1.57 -18.88
CA TYR A 281 -4.34 1.40 -19.77
C TYR A 281 -5.41 2.45 -19.51
N ASP A 282 -5.92 3.04 -20.59
CA ASP A 282 -7.08 3.94 -20.56
C ASP A 282 -8.35 3.20 -20.97
N TYR A 283 -9.48 3.68 -20.49
CA TYR A 283 -10.79 3.22 -20.94
C TYR A 283 -10.99 3.55 -22.43
N PRO A 284 -11.64 2.66 -23.23
CA PRO A 284 -12.37 1.48 -22.80
C PRO A 284 -11.56 0.16 -22.75
N ASN A 285 -10.24 0.21 -22.67
CA ASN A 285 -9.47 -1.03 -22.55
C ASN A 285 -9.94 -1.83 -21.32
N PRO A 286 -10.26 -3.13 -21.44
CA PRO A 286 -10.72 -3.93 -20.31
C PRO A 286 -9.75 -3.96 -19.13
N LEU A 287 -8.43 -3.91 -19.38
CA LEU A 287 -7.40 -3.86 -18.32
C LEU A 287 -7.39 -2.53 -17.56
N ALA A 288 -7.96 -1.46 -18.13
CA ALA A 288 -8.11 -0.19 -17.42
C ALA A 288 -9.01 -0.32 -16.19
N GLN A 289 -9.96 -1.25 -16.20
CA GLN A 289 -10.90 -1.47 -15.10
C GLN A 289 -10.22 -1.99 -13.83
N ASP A 290 -9.03 -2.60 -13.97
CA ASP A 290 -8.25 -3.11 -12.83
C ASP A 290 -7.38 -2.03 -12.15
N TYR A 291 -7.41 -0.78 -12.62
CA TYR A 291 -6.51 0.28 -12.16
C TYR A 291 -6.50 0.46 -10.63
N LEU A 292 -7.69 0.42 -10.01
CA LEU A 292 -7.81 0.63 -8.58
C LEU A 292 -7.30 -0.58 -7.78
N ALA A 293 -7.61 -1.78 -8.25
CA ALA A 293 -7.08 -2.99 -7.62
C ALA A 293 -5.54 -3.05 -7.74
N TYR A 294 -4.98 -2.61 -8.87
CA TYR A 294 -3.54 -2.50 -9.04
C TYR A 294 -2.89 -1.47 -8.08
N LEU A 295 -3.45 -0.26 -7.99
CA LEU A 295 -3.00 0.77 -7.05
C LEU A 295 -2.94 0.24 -5.60
N LEU A 296 -4.00 -0.41 -5.16
CA LEU A 296 -4.09 -0.96 -3.81
C LEU A 296 -3.16 -2.17 -3.61
N PHE A 297 -2.98 -2.99 -4.65
CA PHE A 297 -2.08 -4.14 -4.61
C PHE A 297 -0.66 -3.74 -4.27
N GLN A 298 -0.12 -2.68 -4.88
CA GLN A 298 1.24 -2.21 -4.61
C GLN A 298 1.44 -1.78 -3.15
N VAL A 299 0.44 -1.13 -2.57
CA VAL A 299 0.48 -0.77 -1.15
C VAL A 299 0.38 -2.01 -0.27
N GLU A 300 -0.62 -2.87 -0.51
CA GLU A 300 -0.92 -4.02 0.33
C GLU A 300 0.18 -5.08 0.30
N VAL A 301 0.70 -5.40 -0.89
CA VAL A 301 1.74 -6.43 -1.03
C VAL A 301 3.07 -6.00 -0.41
N ASN A 302 3.47 -4.74 -0.56
CA ASN A 302 4.71 -4.26 0.03
C ASN A 302 4.62 -4.13 1.55
N ARG A 303 3.43 -3.82 2.08
CA ARG A 303 3.16 -3.88 3.53
C ARG A 303 3.16 -5.31 4.08
N ALA A 304 2.79 -6.30 3.30
CA ALA A 304 2.86 -7.70 3.72
C ALA A 304 4.31 -8.19 3.92
N TRP A 305 5.26 -7.61 3.20
CA TRP A 305 6.67 -7.95 3.29
C TRP A 305 7.46 -7.08 4.28
N SER A 306 6.96 -5.91 4.66
CA SER A 306 7.74 -4.90 5.39
C SER A 306 6.88 -4.07 6.33
N ASN A 307 7.46 -3.72 7.49
CA ASN A 307 6.86 -2.77 8.43
C ASN A 307 7.28 -1.31 8.15
N LYS A 308 8.09 -1.06 7.12
CA LYS A 308 8.44 0.30 6.74
C LYS A 308 7.22 1.03 6.17
N PRO A 309 7.12 2.35 6.42
CA PRO A 309 6.09 3.18 5.78
C PRO A 309 6.09 2.99 4.26
N VAL A 310 4.90 2.90 3.65
CA VAL A 310 4.75 2.83 2.18
C VAL A 310 4.24 4.18 1.69
N VAL A 311 4.99 4.80 0.80
CA VAL A 311 4.70 6.10 0.17
C VAL A 311 4.75 5.90 -1.35
N PRO A 312 3.65 5.45 -1.97
CA PRO A 312 3.63 5.15 -3.39
C PRO A 312 3.82 6.43 -4.22
N TRP A 313 4.49 6.27 -5.35
CA TRP A 313 4.57 7.28 -6.39
C TRP A 313 3.41 7.11 -7.34
N VAL A 314 2.66 8.16 -7.52
CA VAL A 314 1.50 8.22 -8.41
C VAL A 314 1.71 9.27 -9.48
N TRP A 315 1.25 8.98 -10.68
CA TRP A 315 1.30 9.90 -11.81
C TRP A 315 -0.10 10.08 -12.39
N LEU A 316 -0.50 11.30 -12.63
CA LEU A 316 -1.81 11.59 -13.19
C LEU A 316 -1.86 11.47 -14.72
N ARG A 317 -0.82 10.87 -15.31
CA ARG A 317 -0.78 10.44 -16.72
C ARG A 317 -0.63 8.93 -16.79
N TYR A 318 -0.90 8.39 -17.96
CA TYR A 318 -0.50 7.02 -18.27
C TYR A 318 1.00 6.94 -18.39
N HIS A 319 1.59 5.81 -17.98
CA HIS A 319 3.03 5.54 -18.05
C HIS A 319 3.58 5.74 -19.47
N ASP A 320 4.81 6.17 -19.61
CA ASP A 320 5.45 6.47 -20.89
C ASP A 320 5.53 5.28 -21.87
N SER A 321 5.52 4.05 -21.35
CA SER A 321 5.41 2.83 -22.16
C SER A 321 3.96 2.49 -22.58
N SER A 322 2.97 3.25 -22.14
CA SER A 322 1.58 3.09 -22.55
C SER A 322 1.30 3.72 -23.92
N THR A 323 0.41 3.10 -24.68
CA THR A 323 -0.13 3.70 -25.91
C THR A 323 -1.00 4.94 -25.64
N SER A 324 -1.47 5.12 -24.41
CA SER A 324 -2.25 6.28 -23.99
C SER A 324 -1.39 7.45 -23.53
N PHE A 325 -0.07 7.27 -23.41
CA PHE A 325 0.86 8.35 -23.08
C PHE A 325 0.88 9.41 -24.19
N PRO A 326 0.92 10.70 -23.86
CA PRO A 326 1.04 11.33 -22.55
C PRO A 326 -0.30 11.84 -21.97
N ASN A 327 -1.41 11.21 -22.29
CA ASN A 327 -2.72 11.64 -21.81
C ASN A 327 -2.83 11.55 -20.28
N PHE A 328 -3.66 12.42 -19.72
CA PHE A 328 -4.03 12.33 -18.32
C PHE A 328 -5.03 11.20 -18.08
N ILE A 329 -4.98 10.63 -16.87
CA ILE A 329 -5.96 9.65 -16.40
C ILE A 329 -7.35 10.28 -16.25
N GLN A 330 -8.37 9.42 -16.19
CA GLN A 330 -9.76 9.86 -16.08
C GLN A 330 -10.03 10.57 -14.73
N PRO A 331 -10.98 11.51 -14.67
CA PRO A 331 -11.31 12.27 -13.46
C PRO A 331 -11.58 11.41 -12.23
N PHE A 332 -12.35 10.33 -12.37
CA PHE A 332 -12.66 9.42 -11.28
C PHE A 332 -11.43 8.60 -10.83
N MET A 333 -10.49 8.32 -11.73
CA MET A 333 -9.20 7.69 -11.38
C MET A 333 -8.34 8.64 -10.56
N ALA A 334 -8.25 9.92 -10.96
CA ALA A 334 -7.48 10.91 -10.23
C ALA A 334 -8.00 11.10 -8.79
N GLU A 335 -9.33 11.16 -8.61
CA GLU A 335 -9.96 11.25 -7.30
C GLU A 335 -9.72 9.98 -6.46
N ALA A 336 -9.87 8.80 -7.05
CA ALA A 336 -9.60 7.53 -6.37
C ALA A 336 -8.13 7.40 -5.95
N THR A 337 -7.19 7.83 -6.81
CA THR A 337 -5.75 7.84 -6.52
C THR A 337 -5.41 8.71 -5.30
N ALA A 338 -6.12 9.81 -5.10
CA ALA A 338 -5.94 10.68 -3.94
C ALA A 338 -6.48 10.07 -2.63
N ILE A 339 -7.44 9.15 -2.69
CA ILE A 339 -8.18 8.67 -1.52
C ILE A 339 -7.76 7.26 -1.10
N PHE A 340 -7.83 6.31 -2.00
CA PHE A 340 -7.79 4.88 -1.66
C PHE A 340 -6.47 4.36 -1.08
N PRO A 341 -5.27 4.84 -1.46
CA PRO A 341 -4.02 4.30 -0.91
C PRO A 341 -3.96 4.35 0.62
N PHE A 342 -4.52 5.39 1.25
CA PHE A 342 -4.55 5.54 2.70
C PHE A 342 -5.42 4.49 3.39
N PHE A 343 -6.46 4.00 2.72
CA PHE A 343 -7.32 2.94 3.20
C PHE A 343 -6.70 1.54 3.06
N SER A 344 -5.64 1.40 2.29
CA SER A 344 -4.79 0.21 2.22
C SER A 344 -3.51 0.36 3.06
N GLY A 345 -3.33 1.49 3.73
CA GLY A 345 -2.26 1.76 4.70
C GLY A 345 -1.03 2.43 4.12
N ALA A 346 -1.17 3.16 3.01
CA ALA A 346 -0.15 4.10 2.59
C ALA A 346 0.08 5.15 3.69
N SER A 347 1.33 5.44 3.98
CA SER A 347 1.74 6.43 4.98
C SER A 347 1.95 7.83 4.39
N GLY A 348 1.76 7.98 3.10
CA GLY A 348 1.89 9.20 2.32
C GLY A 348 1.69 8.91 0.84
N LEU A 349 1.77 9.94 0.01
CA LEU A 349 1.79 9.84 -1.46
C LEU A 349 2.90 10.73 -2.02
N TRP A 350 3.48 10.31 -3.13
CA TRP A 350 4.35 11.14 -3.95
C TRP A 350 3.70 11.35 -5.32
N LEU A 351 3.12 12.52 -5.53
CA LEU A 351 2.59 12.91 -6.84
C LEU A 351 3.77 13.37 -7.70
N TRP A 352 4.09 12.60 -8.73
CA TRP A 352 5.15 12.88 -9.67
C TRP A 352 4.59 13.40 -11.00
N GLU A 353 5.35 14.25 -11.67
CA GLU A 353 5.12 14.66 -13.05
C GLU A 353 6.49 14.76 -13.78
N ASN A 354 6.50 14.41 -15.05
CA ASN A 354 7.71 14.50 -15.85
C ASN A 354 8.10 15.97 -16.10
N PRO A 355 9.25 16.45 -15.58
CA PRO A 355 9.65 17.84 -15.71
C PRO A 355 9.81 18.30 -17.16
N THR A 356 10.23 17.39 -18.08
CA THR A 356 10.38 17.71 -19.49
C THR A 356 9.03 17.98 -20.14
N LEU A 357 8.00 17.22 -19.81
CA LEU A 357 6.65 17.46 -20.34
C LEU A 357 6.10 18.81 -19.88
N THR A 358 6.31 19.17 -18.61
CA THR A 358 5.83 20.46 -18.07
C THR A 358 6.52 21.67 -18.69
N GLN A 359 7.73 21.51 -19.22
CA GLN A 359 8.48 22.58 -19.89
C GLN A 359 8.16 22.71 -21.37
N THR A 360 7.81 21.61 -22.03
CA THR A 360 7.72 21.55 -23.50
C THR A 360 6.30 21.47 -24.03
N ARG A 361 5.32 21.18 -23.18
CA ARG A 361 3.93 20.97 -23.57
C ARG A 361 2.99 22.02 -22.97
N THR A 362 1.89 22.25 -23.69
CA THR A 362 0.77 23.10 -23.25
C THR A 362 -0.42 22.21 -22.96
N ASP A 363 -0.39 21.52 -21.84
CA ASP A 363 -1.46 20.59 -21.44
C ASP A 363 -2.49 21.26 -20.51
N VAL A 364 -3.69 20.70 -20.50
CA VAL A 364 -4.80 21.09 -19.60
C VAL A 364 -4.75 20.20 -18.36
N TYR A 365 -4.47 20.79 -17.20
CA TYR A 365 -4.20 20.06 -15.96
C TYR A 365 -5.46 19.76 -15.12
N ALA A 366 -6.60 19.49 -15.76
CA ALA A 366 -7.85 19.15 -15.07
C ALA A 366 -7.74 17.96 -14.10
N ALA A 367 -6.92 16.96 -14.43
CA ALA A 367 -6.69 15.80 -13.56
C ALA A 367 -6.11 16.18 -12.19
N TYR A 368 -5.30 17.24 -12.12
CA TYR A 368 -4.75 17.76 -10.85
C TYR A 368 -5.84 18.38 -9.97
N GLU A 369 -6.85 19.02 -10.56
CA GLU A 369 -7.99 19.53 -9.81
C GLU A 369 -8.86 18.40 -9.27
N HIS A 370 -9.08 17.33 -10.03
CA HIS A 370 -9.80 16.15 -9.56
C HIS A 370 -9.03 15.41 -8.44
N PHE A 371 -7.71 15.32 -8.54
CA PHE A 371 -6.86 14.78 -7.47
C PHE A 371 -6.95 15.64 -6.20
N THR A 372 -6.84 16.96 -6.34
CA THR A 372 -6.97 17.92 -5.22
C THR A 372 -8.35 17.84 -4.59
N HIS A 373 -9.42 17.67 -5.39
CA HIS A 373 -10.78 17.42 -4.89
C HIS A 373 -10.83 16.12 -4.04
N GLY A 374 -10.19 15.06 -4.49
CA GLY A 374 -10.07 13.82 -3.70
C GLY A 374 -9.39 14.04 -2.35
N LEU A 375 -8.26 14.76 -2.33
CA LEU A 375 -7.56 15.14 -1.09
C LEU A 375 -8.44 16.02 -0.18
N TYR A 376 -9.17 16.98 -0.75
CA TYR A 376 -10.11 17.80 0.01
C TYR A 376 -11.20 16.95 0.67
N ARG A 377 -11.84 16.05 -0.08
CA ARG A 377 -12.86 15.14 0.45
C ARG A 377 -12.29 14.29 1.60
N LEU A 378 -11.09 13.78 1.44
CA LEU A 378 -10.42 12.99 2.47
C LEU A 378 -10.10 13.81 3.73
N SER A 379 -9.75 15.10 3.56
CA SER A 379 -9.45 15.99 4.69
C SER A 379 -10.64 16.20 5.64
N ARG A 380 -11.87 16.01 5.15
CA ARG A 380 -13.10 16.10 5.97
C ARG A 380 -13.19 14.99 7.02
N PHE A 381 -12.35 13.97 6.89
CA PHE A 381 -12.25 12.82 7.79
C PHE A 381 -10.82 12.61 8.32
N ALA A 382 -10.02 13.68 8.37
CA ALA A 382 -8.64 13.61 8.86
C ALA A 382 -8.54 13.02 10.28
N ASP A 383 -9.55 13.22 11.11
CA ASP A 383 -9.68 12.67 12.46
C ASP A 383 -9.65 11.14 12.48
N MET A 384 -10.14 10.47 11.44
CA MET A 384 -10.16 9.01 11.34
C MET A 384 -8.77 8.38 11.17
N PHE A 385 -7.79 9.16 10.70
CA PHE A 385 -6.42 8.71 10.44
C PHE A 385 -5.41 9.18 11.51
N GLN A 386 -5.86 9.81 12.58
CA GLN A 386 -5.02 10.28 13.69
C GLN A 386 -5.08 9.30 14.87
N GLY A 387 -3.92 9.04 15.50
CA GLY A 387 -3.82 8.09 16.60
C GLY A 387 -4.02 6.64 16.17
N THR A 388 -4.60 5.81 17.03
CA THR A 388 -4.83 4.39 16.74
C THR A 388 -6.12 4.20 15.95
N TYR A 389 -6.04 3.50 14.83
CA TYR A 389 -7.16 3.09 13.99
C TYR A 389 -6.87 1.73 13.35
N GLU A 390 -7.92 1.07 12.86
CA GLU A 390 -7.84 -0.24 12.18
C GLU A 390 -8.21 -0.08 10.70
N LEU A 391 -7.45 -0.75 9.82
CA LEU A 391 -7.78 -0.85 8.39
C LEU A 391 -8.65 -2.07 8.15
N VAL A 392 -9.72 -1.90 7.39
CA VAL A 392 -10.60 -3.00 6.99
C VAL A 392 -10.37 -3.32 5.51
N ILE A 393 -9.73 -4.46 5.27
CA ILE A 393 -9.46 -5.01 3.94
C ILE A 393 -10.12 -6.39 3.90
N GLU A 394 -11.35 -6.46 3.39
CA GLU A 394 -12.11 -7.72 3.34
C GLU A 394 -11.52 -8.69 2.31
N THR A 395 -11.15 -8.18 1.16
CA THR A 395 -10.55 -8.95 0.06
C THR A 395 -9.28 -8.27 -0.37
N PRO A 396 -8.13 -8.98 -0.41
CA PRO A 396 -6.89 -8.42 -0.95
C PRO A 396 -7.09 -7.88 -2.37
N ALA A 397 -6.43 -6.78 -2.69
CA ALA A 397 -6.61 -6.11 -3.97
C ALA A 397 -6.32 -7.02 -5.18
N ARG A 398 -5.33 -7.92 -5.06
CA ARG A 398 -5.03 -8.93 -6.07
C ARG A 398 -6.25 -9.79 -6.43
N ASP A 399 -7.03 -10.20 -5.43
CA ASP A 399 -8.16 -11.12 -5.64
C ASP A 399 -9.41 -10.40 -6.20
N LEU A 400 -9.43 -9.07 -6.15
CA LEU A 400 -10.47 -8.26 -6.79
C LEU A 400 -10.36 -8.26 -8.31
N MET A 401 -9.13 -8.31 -8.87
CA MET A 401 -8.89 -8.36 -10.31
C MET A 401 -9.55 -9.58 -10.96
N ASP A 402 -9.45 -10.76 -10.33
CA ASP A 402 -10.07 -11.99 -10.86
C ASP A 402 -11.60 -11.95 -10.84
N LYS A 403 -12.18 -11.22 -9.91
CA LYS A 403 -13.62 -11.22 -9.63
C LYS A 403 -14.37 -10.08 -10.32
N GLN A 404 -13.64 -9.05 -10.76
CA GLN A 404 -14.21 -7.82 -11.33
C GLN A 404 -15.32 -7.21 -10.46
N LEU A 405 -15.06 -7.15 -9.15
CA LEU A 405 -16.02 -6.69 -8.15
C LEU A 405 -15.77 -5.21 -7.80
N PRO A 406 -16.82 -4.51 -7.32
CA PRO A 406 -16.63 -3.21 -6.68
C PRO A 406 -15.57 -3.31 -5.59
N VAL A 407 -14.73 -2.29 -5.52
CA VAL A 407 -13.65 -2.18 -4.53
C VAL A 407 -14.13 -1.37 -3.35
N TRP A 408 -13.91 -1.85 -2.13
CA TRP A 408 -14.11 -1.05 -0.95
C TRP A 408 -13.00 -1.29 0.08
N ARG A 409 -12.76 -0.28 0.90
CA ARG A 409 -11.82 -0.30 2.02
C ARG A 409 -12.42 0.50 3.17
N GLY A 410 -12.08 0.14 4.39
CA GLY A 410 -12.56 0.84 5.58
C GLY A 410 -11.44 1.29 6.52
N VAL A 411 -11.72 2.35 7.26
CA VAL A 411 -10.93 2.79 8.42
C VAL A 411 -11.84 2.84 9.61
N VAL A 412 -11.51 2.07 10.65
CA VAL A 412 -12.27 2.02 11.90
C VAL A 412 -11.51 2.74 12.99
N LYS A 413 -12.20 3.66 13.66
CA LYS A 413 -11.71 4.32 14.84
C LYS A 413 -12.84 4.45 15.85
N GLU A 414 -12.62 3.90 17.05
CA GLU A 414 -13.66 3.82 18.08
C GLU A 414 -14.91 3.10 17.55
N ASN A 415 -16.08 3.71 17.63
CA ASN A 415 -17.35 3.19 17.12
C ASN A 415 -17.71 3.67 15.70
N LYS A 416 -16.76 4.25 14.98
CA LYS A 416 -16.98 4.81 13.64
C LYS A 416 -16.21 4.03 12.58
N ILE A 417 -16.83 3.89 11.40
CA ILE A 417 -16.18 3.35 10.21
C ILE A 417 -16.28 4.37 9.08
N LEU A 418 -15.14 4.72 8.50
CA LEU A 418 -15.07 5.49 7.25
C LEU A 418 -14.88 4.52 6.09
N ILE A 419 -15.72 4.60 5.08
CA ILE A 419 -15.72 3.71 3.92
C ILE A 419 -15.39 4.51 2.68
N ALA A 420 -14.36 4.04 1.95
CA ALA A 420 -14.10 4.39 0.56
C ALA A 420 -14.52 3.21 -0.32
N ALA A 421 -15.38 3.48 -1.33
CA ALA A 421 -15.81 2.44 -2.27
C ALA A 421 -15.97 3.00 -3.69
N GLN A 422 -15.76 2.14 -4.69
CA GLN A 422 -15.92 2.47 -6.10
C GLN A 422 -16.19 1.21 -6.90
N ASN A 423 -16.97 1.33 -7.98
CA ASN A 423 -17.09 0.26 -8.98
C ASN A 423 -16.38 0.67 -10.28
N PRO A 424 -15.10 0.29 -10.48
CA PRO A 424 -14.35 0.63 -11.70
C PRO A 424 -14.93 0.00 -12.97
N TYR A 425 -15.74 -1.05 -12.83
CA TYR A 425 -16.35 -1.81 -13.93
C TYR A 425 -17.72 -1.26 -14.35
N ALA A 426 -18.25 -0.30 -13.61
CA ALA A 426 -19.60 0.24 -13.85
C ALA A 426 -19.67 1.08 -15.14
N ALA A 427 -20.81 1.02 -15.81
CA ALA A 427 -21.17 2.01 -16.82
C ALA A 427 -21.50 3.35 -16.17
N ASP A 428 -21.32 4.44 -16.91
CA ASP A 428 -21.63 5.78 -16.41
C ASP A 428 -23.09 5.89 -15.97
N GLY A 429 -23.32 6.46 -14.80
CA GLY A 429 -24.65 6.64 -14.22
C GLY A 429 -25.36 5.36 -13.74
N SER A 430 -24.79 4.16 -13.95
CA SER A 430 -25.38 2.92 -13.44
C SER A 430 -25.33 2.88 -11.91
N LYS A 431 -26.26 2.12 -11.30
CA LYS A 431 -26.34 1.94 -9.85
C LYS A 431 -25.83 0.56 -9.47
N THR A 432 -24.98 0.49 -8.45
CA THR A 432 -24.45 -0.77 -7.91
C THR A 432 -24.68 -0.77 -6.40
N ASN A 433 -25.42 -1.75 -5.89
CA ASN A 433 -25.54 -1.96 -4.46
C ASN A 433 -24.38 -2.81 -3.96
N LEU A 434 -23.68 -2.33 -2.94
CA LEU A 434 -22.55 -3.00 -2.30
C LEU A 434 -22.85 -3.14 -0.81
N THR A 435 -22.77 -4.37 -0.28
CA THR A 435 -22.86 -4.59 1.17
C THR A 435 -21.45 -4.66 1.74
N VAL A 436 -21.13 -3.70 2.61
CA VAL A 436 -19.87 -3.61 3.35
C VAL A 436 -20.07 -4.17 4.74
N ARG A 437 -19.05 -4.86 5.29
CA ARG A 437 -19.14 -5.55 6.58
C ARG A 437 -17.91 -5.29 7.45
N TYR A 438 -18.16 -5.11 8.73
CA TYR A 438 -17.11 -5.10 9.74
C TYR A 438 -17.64 -5.71 11.04
N LYS A 439 -17.10 -6.85 11.44
CA LYS A 439 -17.58 -7.61 12.59
C LYS A 439 -19.10 -7.88 12.47
N SER A 440 -19.89 -7.54 13.50
CA SER A 440 -21.35 -7.68 13.46
C SER A 440 -22.07 -6.56 12.70
N TRP A 441 -21.36 -5.49 12.36
CA TRP A 441 -21.95 -4.36 11.62
C TRP A 441 -21.93 -4.62 10.12
N GLN A 442 -23.02 -4.25 9.45
CA GLN A 442 -23.09 -4.27 8.01
C GLN A 442 -23.94 -3.10 7.50
N GLN A 443 -23.61 -2.62 6.31
CA GLN A 443 -24.35 -1.57 5.64
C GLN A 443 -24.38 -1.83 4.14
N THR A 444 -25.56 -1.70 3.52
CA THR A 444 -25.67 -1.63 2.06
C THR A 444 -25.56 -0.18 1.62
N ILE A 445 -24.63 0.09 0.71
CA ILE A 445 -24.40 1.40 0.11
C ILE A 445 -24.69 1.32 -1.39
N GLU A 446 -25.14 2.42 -1.97
CA GLU A 446 -25.37 2.57 -3.41
C GLU A 446 -24.21 3.34 -4.04
N LEU A 447 -23.55 2.75 -5.02
CA LEU A 447 -22.52 3.39 -5.84
C LEU A 447 -23.16 3.89 -7.13
N THR A 448 -22.71 5.04 -7.63
CA THR A 448 -23.17 5.62 -8.90
C THR A 448 -22.03 5.60 -9.91
N GLY A 449 -22.17 4.82 -10.98
CA GLY A 449 -21.14 4.69 -12.01
C GLY A 449 -19.78 4.37 -11.40
N ARG A 450 -18.76 5.11 -11.86
CA ARG A 450 -17.37 5.00 -11.38
C ARG A 450 -17.01 6.10 -10.36
N GLU A 451 -17.98 6.74 -9.73
CA GLU A 451 -17.73 7.77 -8.74
C GLU A 451 -17.19 7.19 -7.42
N VAL A 452 -16.26 7.91 -6.79
CA VAL A 452 -15.73 7.51 -5.47
C VAL A 452 -16.77 7.81 -4.40
N TYR A 453 -17.22 6.77 -3.72
CA TYR A 453 -18.03 6.87 -2.49
C TYR A 453 -17.11 7.08 -1.29
N LEU A 454 -17.39 8.07 -0.44
CA LEU A 454 -16.60 8.34 0.77
C LEU A 454 -17.52 8.82 1.88
N CYS A 455 -17.88 7.92 2.79
CA CYS A 455 -18.81 8.22 3.88
C CYS A 455 -18.39 7.55 5.18
N ARG A 456 -18.64 8.24 6.30
CA ARG A 456 -18.45 7.74 7.66
C ARG A 456 -19.81 7.32 8.25
N PHE A 457 -19.80 6.21 8.96
CA PHE A 457 -20.94 5.67 9.67
C PHE A 457 -20.62 5.57 11.17
N ASP A 458 -21.62 5.81 12.01
CA ASP A 458 -21.60 5.42 13.39
C ASP A 458 -22.11 3.95 13.49
N MET A 459 -21.28 3.08 13.99
CA MET A 459 -21.62 1.65 14.10
C MET A 459 -22.42 1.33 15.35
N GLY A 460 -22.67 2.31 16.23
CA GLY A 460 -23.25 2.07 17.54
C GLY A 460 -22.32 1.25 18.43
N THR A 461 -22.90 0.60 19.43
CA THR A 461 -22.14 -0.37 20.23
C THR A 461 -22.00 -1.65 19.40
N VAL A 462 -20.86 -1.79 18.72
CA VAL A 462 -20.51 -3.06 18.09
C VAL A 462 -20.22 -4.04 19.21
N THR A 463 -21.23 -4.79 19.65
CA THR A 463 -21.06 -5.91 20.59
C THR A 463 -20.33 -7.01 19.82
N GLY A 464 -19.00 -6.93 19.85
CA GLY A 464 -18.18 -7.84 19.09
C GLY A 464 -17.89 -9.10 19.86
N ILE A 465 -18.78 -10.06 19.73
CA ILE A 465 -18.34 -11.44 19.57
C ILE A 465 -18.55 -11.71 18.08
N GLU A 466 -17.58 -11.35 17.22
CA GLU A 466 -17.49 -12.05 15.95
C GLU A 466 -17.34 -13.53 16.28
N PRO A 467 -18.14 -14.41 15.65
CA PRO A 467 -17.74 -15.79 15.59
C PRO A 467 -16.34 -15.76 14.95
N ILE A 468 -15.33 -16.12 15.74
CA ILE A 468 -13.96 -16.21 15.27
C ILE A 468 -14.01 -17.12 14.07
N MET A 469 -14.00 -16.51 12.89
CA MET A 469 -13.87 -17.20 11.62
C MET A 469 -15.05 -18.12 11.24
N ALA A 470 -16.04 -17.58 10.55
CA ALA A 470 -17.15 -18.34 9.98
C ALA A 470 -16.69 -19.47 9.01
N ASP A 471 -15.49 -19.37 8.42
CA ASP A 471 -15.00 -20.26 7.38
C ASP A 471 -13.70 -21.00 7.73
N ILE A 472 -13.61 -21.56 8.97
CA ILE A 472 -12.53 -22.50 9.24
C ILE A 472 -12.94 -23.90 8.80
N THR A 473 -12.13 -24.52 7.97
CA THR A 473 -12.23 -25.94 7.66
C THR A 473 -11.03 -26.71 8.19
N ALA A 474 -11.25 -27.93 8.64
CA ALA A 474 -10.19 -28.82 9.10
C ALA A 474 -10.38 -30.18 8.42
N PHE A 475 -9.39 -30.61 7.65
CA PHE A 475 -9.46 -31.83 6.82
C PHE A 475 -8.09 -32.47 6.61
N PRO A 476 -8.03 -33.79 6.34
CA PRO A 476 -9.14 -34.73 6.46
C PRO A 476 -9.59 -34.90 7.91
N ASN A 477 -10.85 -35.26 8.12
CA ASN A 477 -11.38 -35.66 9.42
C ASN A 477 -12.27 -36.90 9.22
N PRO A 478 -11.81 -38.09 9.56
CA PRO A 478 -10.62 -38.45 10.35
C PRO A 478 -9.28 -38.14 9.67
N ALA A 479 -8.29 -37.71 10.50
CA ALA A 479 -6.91 -37.46 10.10
C ALA A 479 -5.99 -38.62 10.48
N GLN A 480 -4.99 -38.93 9.66
CA GLN A 480 -4.01 -39.98 9.96
C GLN A 480 -2.61 -39.41 10.27
N THR A 481 -2.03 -38.64 9.37
CA THR A 481 -0.68 -38.09 9.52
C THR A 481 -0.67 -36.57 9.62
N VAL A 482 -1.51 -35.91 8.83
CA VAL A 482 -1.58 -34.46 8.75
C VAL A 482 -3.03 -34.02 8.79
N LEU A 483 -3.33 -33.01 9.59
CA LEU A 483 -4.57 -32.26 9.62
C LEU A 483 -4.31 -30.88 9.02
N THR A 484 -4.98 -30.58 7.93
CA THR A 484 -4.94 -29.25 7.31
C THR A 484 -6.04 -28.39 7.93
N VAL A 485 -5.68 -27.20 8.43
CA VAL A 485 -6.63 -26.19 8.91
C VAL A 485 -6.60 -25.04 7.91
N SER A 486 -7.71 -24.78 7.25
CA SER A 486 -7.83 -23.67 6.29
C SER A 486 -8.76 -22.60 6.84
N PHE A 487 -8.38 -21.35 6.63
CA PHE A 487 -9.10 -20.15 7.03
C PHE A 487 -9.59 -19.44 5.76
N GLY A 488 -10.82 -19.00 5.74
CA GLY A 488 -11.36 -18.22 4.62
C GLY A 488 -10.63 -16.89 4.38
N ARG A 489 -9.99 -16.37 5.44
CA ARG A 489 -9.07 -15.21 5.39
C ARG A 489 -7.93 -15.42 6.38
N LEU A 490 -6.82 -14.69 6.21
CA LEU A 490 -5.72 -14.75 7.17
C LEU A 490 -6.20 -14.23 8.53
N PRO A 491 -6.09 -15.05 9.62
CA PRO A 491 -6.46 -14.61 10.95
C PRO A 491 -5.54 -13.47 11.43
N GLY A 492 -6.04 -12.66 12.36
CA GLY A 492 -5.25 -11.58 12.98
C GLY A 492 -3.94 -12.07 13.64
N VAL A 493 -3.01 -11.18 13.86
CA VAL A 493 -1.59 -11.42 14.23
C VAL A 493 -1.41 -12.26 15.50
N SER A 494 -2.39 -12.34 16.40
CA SER A 494 -2.31 -13.09 17.67
C SER A 494 -3.11 -14.40 17.68
N THR A 495 -3.42 -14.98 16.50
CA THR A 495 -4.22 -16.20 16.44
C THR A 495 -3.38 -17.44 16.69
N GLU A 496 -3.83 -18.28 17.62
CA GLU A 496 -3.19 -19.54 18.01
C GLU A 496 -4.10 -20.74 17.72
N LEU A 497 -3.51 -21.79 17.17
CA LEU A 497 -4.11 -23.13 17.03
C LEU A 497 -3.66 -24.02 18.18
N MET A 498 -4.60 -24.69 18.83
CA MET A 498 -4.35 -25.71 19.84
C MET A 498 -5.14 -26.97 19.51
N LEU A 499 -4.47 -28.12 19.42
CA LEU A 499 -5.15 -29.41 19.42
C LEU A 499 -5.17 -29.93 20.86
N LEU A 500 -6.37 -30.17 21.40
CA LEU A 500 -6.58 -30.58 22.79
C LEU A 500 -7.01 -32.04 22.82
N ASN A 501 -6.55 -32.81 23.81
CA ASN A 501 -7.10 -34.13 24.11
C ASN A 501 -8.47 -34.03 24.80
N THR A 502 -9.08 -35.17 25.12
CA THR A 502 -10.43 -35.25 25.73
C THR A 502 -10.53 -34.67 27.13
N ILE A 503 -9.38 -34.47 27.82
CA ILE A 503 -9.33 -33.83 29.15
C ILE A 503 -8.90 -32.35 29.05
N GLY A 504 -8.86 -31.77 27.82
CA GLY A 504 -8.59 -30.36 27.58
C GLY A 504 -7.10 -29.95 27.60
N GLN A 505 -6.18 -30.91 27.67
CA GLN A 505 -4.74 -30.59 27.60
C GLN A 505 -4.28 -30.38 26.16
N PRO A 506 -3.49 -29.34 25.88
CA PRO A 506 -2.93 -29.10 24.54
C PRO A 506 -1.87 -30.13 24.20
N VAL A 507 -2.05 -30.86 23.10
CA VAL A 507 -1.09 -31.83 22.54
C VAL A 507 -0.34 -31.27 21.33
N VAL A 508 -0.89 -30.25 20.68
CA VAL A 508 -0.23 -29.42 19.65
C VAL A 508 -0.59 -27.96 19.89
N ARG A 509 0.39 -27.07 19.76
CA ARG A 509 0.19 -25.61 19.87
C ARG A 509 0.98 -24.92 18.76
N ARG A 510 0.36 -24.01 18.04
CA ARG A 510 0.99 -23.31 16.91
C ARG A 510 0.34 -21.93 16.65
N GLY A 511 1.16 -20.90 16.44
CA GLY A 511 0.70 -19.62 15.91
C GLY A 511 0.25 -19.76 14.46
N VAL A 512 -0.80 -19.06 14.06
CA VAL A 512 -1.28 -19.02 12.67
C VAL A 512 -0.52 -17.96 11.91
N ALA A 513 0.21 -18.38 10.86
CA ALA A 513 0.99 -17.50 10.01
C ALA A 513 0.45 -17.42 8.56
N SER A 514 -0.50 -18.31 8.21
CA SER A 514 -1.03 -18.39 6.85
C SER A 514 -2.52 -18.78 6.84
N THR A 515 -3.17 -18.61 5.70
CA THR A 515 -4.57 -19.08 5.51
C THR A 515 -4.70 -20.59 5.49
N LYS A 516 -3.59 -21.32 5.54
CA LYS A 516 -3.56 -22.78 5.55
C LYS A 516 -2.43 -23.28 6.42
N GLU A 517 -2.79 -23.88 7.57
CA GLU A 517 -1.83 -24.47 8.50
C GLU A 517 -1.87 -26.00 8.45
N LEU A 518 -0.69 -26.63 8.54
CA LEU A 518 -0.55 -28.08 8.55
C LEU A 518 -0.15 -28.54 9.96
N LEU A 519 -0.97 -29.33 10.60
CA LEU A 519 -0.69 -29.94 11.89
C LEU A 519 -0.29 -31.41 11.68
N HIS A 520 0.94 -31.76 12.05
CA HIS A 520 1.41 -33.14 12.02
C HIS A 520 0.82 -33.90 13.22
N VAL A 521 -0.10 -34.82 12.95
CA VAL A 521 -0.85 -35.57 13.98
C VAL A 521 -0.52 -37.06 14.01
N GLY A 522 0.33 -37.55 13.09
CA GLY A 522 0.66 -38.97 12.97
C GLY A 522 1.35 -39.58 14.21
N HIS A 523 1.91 -38.77 15.12
CA HIS A 523 2.48 -39.21 16.38
C HIS A 523 1.46 -39.31 17.52
N LEU A 524 0.22 -38.80 17.32
CA LEU A 524 -0.81 -38.79 18.36
C LEU A 524 -1.59 -40.13 18.35
N PRO A 525 -2.05 -40.61 19.50
CA PRO A 525 -2.92 -41.77 19.59
C PRO A 525 -4.20 -41.59 18.77
N ALA A 526 -4.73 -42.69 18.20
CA ALA A 526 -6.05 -42.66 17.60
C ALA A 526 -7.10 -42.32 18.67
N GLY A 527 -8.02 -41.43 18.30
CA GLY A 527 -9.03 -40.96 19.27
C GLY A 527 -9.68 -39.64 18.89
N LEU A 528 -10.43 -39.10 19.84
CA LEU A 528 -11.12 -37.83 19.73
C LEU A 528 -10.23 -36.70 20.27
N TYR A 529 -10.19 -35.61 19.51
CA TYR A 529 -9.47 -34.37 19.84
C TYR A 529 -10.36 -33.17 19.57
N PHE A 530 -9.97 -32.02 20.14
CA PHE A 530 -10.64 -30.73 19.93
C PHE A 530 -9.63 -29.74 19.41
N LEU A 531 -9.81 -29.29 18.14
CA LEU A 531 -9.06 -28.20 17.56
C LEU A 531 -9.67 -26.89 18.05
N ARG A 532 -8.93 -26.19 18.93
CA ARG A 532 -9.29 -24.87 19.42
C ARG A 532 -8.46 -23.82 18.69
N ILE A 533 -9.13 -22.83 18.14
CA ILE A 533 -8.54 -21.65 17.51
C ILE A 533 -8.88 -20.48 18.43
N GLN A 534 -7.88 -19.74 18.86
CA GLN A 534 -8.04 -18.65 19.81
C GLN A 534 -7.25 -17.42 19.38
N ASN A 535 -7.83 -16.24 19.58
CA ASN A 535 -7.16 -14.95 19.49
C ASN A 535 -7.64 -14.03 20.63
N GLU A 536 -7.23 -12.76 20.63
CA GLU A 536 -7.62 -11.77 21.64
C GLU A 536 -9.13 -11.51 21.69
N THR A 537 -9.87 -11.81 20.62
CA THR A 537 -11.30 -11.51 20.51
C THR A 537 -12.19 -12.71 20.87
N GLY A 538 -11.65 -13.94 21.01
CA GLY A 538 -12.41 -15.10 21.40
C GLY A 538 -11.81 -16.46 20.98
N SER A 539 -12.60 -17.54 21.05
CA SER A 539 -12.17 -18.89 20.64
C SER A 539 -13.26 -19.67 19.92
N GLN A 540 -12.86 -20.50 18.94
CA GLN A 540 -13.71 -21.47 18.25
C GLN A 540 -13.13 -22.87 18.45
N THR A 541 -13.99 -23.90 18.60
CA THR A 541 -13.56 -25.28 18.79
C THR A 541 -14.24 -26.20 17.76
N LYS A 542 -13.45 -27.09 17.13
CA LYS A 542 -13.94 -28.14 16.22
C LYS A 542 -13.54 -29.52 16.71
N LYS A 543 -14.43 -30.48 16.53
CA LYS A 543 -14.18 -31.90 16.83
C LYS A 543 -13.33 -32.51 15.71
N ILE A 544 -12.21 -33.14 16.08
CA ILE A 544 -11.30 -33.84 15.19
C ILE A 544 -11.16 -35.29 15.64
N VAL A 545 -11.20 -36.20 14.69
CA VAL A 545 -10.93 -37.62 14.92
C VAL A 545 -9.56 -37.95 14.28
N ILE A 546 -8.68 -38.56 15.08
CA ILE A 546 -7.43 -39.12 14.58
C ILE A 546 -7.63 -40.62 14.43
N SER A 547 -7.37 -41.14 13.23
CA SER A 547 -7.40 -42.59 12.94
C SER A 547 -6.03 -43.11 12.56
N ARG A 548 -5.80 -44.39 12.77
CA ARG A 548 -4.60 -45.10 12.30
C ARG A 548 -4.92 -45.98 11.12
#